data_d658fd8b4fe7e2e3fa571989a2f30dfc
#
_entry.id   d658fd8b4fe7e2e3fa571989a2f30dfc
#
_cell.length_a   1.000
_cell.length_b   1.000
_cell.length_c   1.000
_cell.angle_alpha   90.00
_cell.angle_beta   90.00
_cell.angle_gamma   90.00
#
_symmetry.space_group_name_H-M   'P 1'
#
loop_
_entity.id
_entity.type
_entity.pdbx_description
1 polymer ?
#
loop_
_entity_poly.entity_id
_entity_poly.type
_entity_poly.pdbx_seq_one_letter_code
_entity_poly.pdbx_strand_id
1 'polypeptide(L)'
;MKQKKLLLSLALAQMSMAGHAADNLPDLHVEGKNLVDSEGKTVVLHGVMDTPNRYFNGNRWGTGGYNVSDVTPCLDYFEKMFTAITDKSQGAYCTVFRLHMDPCWTNYNAPVGTQENNIQYFSETRYEKFLSRLYVKLVQKALAHGLYVIVRPPGVCPQNIKVGDEYQAYLKKVWKRFASDPTIQKNAGQVSIELANEPINVLLANGSQSDNALHDFFQPVVDEIRATGFKGIIWVPGAGYQSQYLNYAKYPITDSEDNFSYAVHVYSGWYGNMTDKNCNHDTFIRNFKSQVPMVETKPIMVTEIDWSPEDPDKKSEGHYNEWGQWTQPNLGSWATASTSKWGLAWKAVHDHFGNIGMTITHPQEYYDIDEYLKTGIVQPGFQNAKKHGLFEECCGYACMNWYKEWYLKQTTGVEETIANTTDVKCTLYYNIEGQQVAKPQKGMYIIKQVLKDGKVRVRKVCNVN
;
A
#
# COMPACT_ATOMS: atom_id res chain seq x y z
N MET A 1 -19.74 -29.29 -66.64
CA MET A 1 -19.34 -29.58 -65.26
C MET A 1 -18.37 -28.48 -64.78
N LYS A 2 -18.82 -27.51 -64.01
CA LYS A 2 -17.99 -26.42 -63.49
C LYS A 2 -17.76 -26.65 -61.99
N GLN A 3 -16.55 -26.97 -61.64
CA GLN A 3 -16.12 -27.05 -60.20
C GLN A 3 -16.03 -25.66 -59.64
N LYS A 4 -16.84 -25.33 -58.63
CA LYS A 4 -16.71 -24.16 -57.80
C LYS A 4 -15.63 -24.43 -56.74
N LYS A 5 -14.50 -23.76 -56.84
CA LYS A 5 -13.51 -23.69 -55.77
C LYS A 5 -14.04 -22.78 -54.65
N LEU A 6 -14.27 -23.37 -53.50
CA LEU A 6 -14.58 -22.67 -52.26
C LEU A 6 -13.29 -22.10 -51.69
N LEU A 7 -13.07 -20.81 -51.79
CA LEU A 7 -11.97 -20.10 -51.09
C LEU A 7 -12.42 -19.86 -49.65
N LEU A 8 -11.82 -20.65 -48.75
CA LEU A 8 -11.95 -20.41 -47.33
C LEU A 8 -10.95 -19.31 -46.95
N SER A 9 -11.46 -18.07 -46.83
CA SER A 9 -10.69 -16.95 -46.30
C SER A 9 -10.58 -17.10 -44.80
N LEU A 10 -9.38 -17.52 -44.34
CA LEU A 10 -8.96 -17.45 -42.94
C LEU A 10 -8.78 -15.97 -42.62
N ALA A 11 -9.77 -15.35 -41.99
CA ALA A 11 -9.60 -14.06 -41.33
C ALA A 11 -8.78 -14.31 -40.08
N LEU A 12 -7.47 -14.08 -40.15
CA LEU A 12 -6.65 -13.87 -38.96
C LEU A 12 -7.22 -12.62 -38.28
N ALA A 13 -7.97 -12.82 -37.22
CA ALA A 13 -8.20 -11.77 -36.25
C ALA A 13 -6.84 -11.43 -35.64
N GLN A 14 -6.18 -10.42 -36.16
CA GLN A 14 -5.18 -9.69 -35.41
C GLN A 14 -5.94 -9.08 -34.23
N MET A 15 -5.89 -9.75 -33.08
CA MET A 15 -6.07 -9.06 -31.81
C MET A 15 -4.94 -8.03 -31.76
N SER A 16 -5.23 -6.82 -32.21
CA SER A 16 -4.49 -5.66 -31.81
C SER A 16 -4.60 -5.67 -30.28
N MET A 17 -3.51 -6.01 -29.62
CA MET A 17 -3.26 -5.52 -28.29
C MET A 17 -3.25 -3.99 -28.45
N ALA A 18 -4.43 -3.38 -28.34
CA ALA A 18 -4.52 -1.98 -28.01
C ALA A 18 -3.86 -1.92 -26.63
N GLY A 19 -2.56 -1.61 -26.63
CA GLY A 19 -1.95 -1.06 -25.46
C GLY A 19 -2.87 0.08 -25.07
N HIS A 20 -3.58 -0.07 -23.96
CA HIS A 20 -4.21 1.05 -23.33
C HIS A 20 -3.03 2.00 -23.09
N ALA A 21 -2.98 3.10 -23.85
CA ALA A 21 -2.21 4.24 -23.41
C ALA A 21 -2.70 4.44 -21.98
N ALA A 22 -1.82 4.27 -21.01
CA ALA A 22 -2.13 4.57 -19.64
C ALA A 22 -2.67 5.99 -19.68
N ASP A 23 -3.98 6.17 -19.48
CA ASP A 23 -4.54 7.48 -19.25
C ASP A 23 -3.65 8.04 -18.14
N ASN A 24 -3.00 9.18 -18.37
CA ASN A 24 -2.10 9.76 -17.41
C ASN A 24 -2.83 9.84 -16.08
N LEU A 25 -2.31 9.16 -15.06
CA LEU A 25 -2.87 9.24 -13.71
C LEU A 25 -3.05 10.73 -13.37
N PRO A 26 -4.23 11.16 -12.90
CA PRO A 26 -4.43 12.54 -12.48
C PRO A 26 -3.43 12.94 -11.39
N ASP A 27 -3.03 14.20 -11.39
CA ASP A 27 -2.22 14.75 -10.30
C ASP A 27 -3.02 14.75 -9.00
N LEU A 28 -2.40 14.33 -7.91
CA LEU A 28 -2.99 14.35 -6.57
C LEU A 28 -2.42 15.49 -5.74
N HIS A 29 -3.27 16.07 -4.91
CA HIS A 29 -2.88 17.02 -3.88
C HIS A 29 -3.72 16.83 -2.62
N VAL A 30 -3.26 17.42 -1.51
CA VAL A 30 -3.98 17.42 -0.23
C VAL A 30 -4.94 18.60 -0.19
N GLU A 31 -6.23 18.32 0.03
CA GLU A 31 -7.24 19.36 0.26
C GLU A 31 -8.05 19.04 1.52
N GLY A 32 -7.77 19.78 2.60
CA GLY A 32 -8.36 19.49 3.90
C GLY A 32 -8.05 18.07 4.35
N LYS A 33 -9.09 17.29 4.62
CA LYS A 33 -8.93 15.89 5.06
C LYS A 33 -8.83 14.87 3.92
N ASN A 34 -8.81 15.30 2.67
CA ASN A 34 -8.85 14.39 1.51
C ASN A 34 -7.59 14.50 0.65
N LEU A 35 -7.28 13.41 -0.06
CA LEU A 35 -6.55 13.50 -1.32
C LEU A 35 -7.56 13.81 -2.42
N VAL A 36 -7.20 14.76 -3.27
CA VAL A 36 -8.05 15.21 -4.37
C VAL A 36 -7.26 15.15 -5.66
N ASP A 37 -7.89 14.68 -6.73
CA ASP A 37 -7.27 14.68 -8.05
C ASP A 37 -7.46 16.02 -8.79
N SER A 38 -6.82 16.17 -9.94
CA SER A 38 -6.89 17.37 -10.76
C SER A 38 -8.31 17.70 -11.28
N GLU A 39 -9.26 16.77 -11.14
CA GLU A 39 -10.68 16.96 -11.50
C GLU A 39 -11.54 17.33 -10.28
N GLY A 40 -10.93 17.45 -9.08
CA GLY A 40 -11.62 17.73 -7.82
C GLY A 40 -12.28 16.51 -7.17
N LYS A 41 -11.95 15.30 -7.62
CA LYS A 41 -12.49 14.05 -7.08
C LYS A 41 -11.65 13.56 -5.90
N THR A 42 -12.30 13.20 -4.82
CA THR A 42 -11.63 12.53 -3.68
C THR A 42 -11.11 11.15 -4.10
N VAL A 43 -9.85 10.88 -3.75
CA VAL A 43 -9.16 9.62 -4.02
C VAL A 43 -8.67 9.01 -2.71
N VAL A 44 -8.87 7.71 -2.54
CA VAL A 44 -8.27 6.94 -1.44
C VAL A 44 -7.43 5.83 -2.06
N LEU A 45 -6.17 5.76 -1.67
CA LEU A 45 -5.17 4.88 -2.30
C LEU A 45 -5.04 3.56 -1.56
N HIS A 46 -5.04 2.45 -2.30
CA HIS A 46 -4.89 1.11 -1.75
C HIS A 46 -3.88 0.31 -2.57
N GLY A 47 -2.98 -0.39 -1.91
CA GLY A 47 -1.96 -1.14 -2.62
C GLY A 47 -1.05 -1.98 -1.73
N VAL A 48 0.15 -2.18 -2.22
CA VAL A 48 1.17 -3.00 -1.55
C VAL A 48 2.49 -2.25 -1.46
N MET A 49 3.32 -2.66 -0.50
CA MET A 49 4.72 -2.25 -0.40
C MET A 49 5.63 -3.37 -0.88
N ASP A 50 6.73 -3.03 -1.50
CA ASP A 50 7.84 -3.97 -1.70
C ASP A 50 9.19 -3.24 -1.76
N THR A 51 10.25 -4.02 -1.60
CA THR A 51 11.64 -3.58 -1.68
C THR A 51 12.37 -4.35 -2.78
N PRO A 52 13.16 -3.68 -3.64
CA PRO A 52 13.93 -4.35 -4.68
C PRO A 52 15.14 -5.10 -4.10
N ASN A 53 14.91 -6.02 -3.18
CA ASN A 53 15.88 -6.86 -2.52
C ASN A 53 15.60 -8.33 -2.82
N ARG A 54 16.61 -9.05 -3.30
CA ARG A 54 16.47 -10.47 -3.66
C ARG A 54 16.09 -11.35 -2.49
N TYR A 55 16.72 -11.13 -1.35
CA TYR A 55 16.48 -11.92 -0.14
C TYR A 55 15.01 -11.80 0.31
N PHE A 56 14.50 -10.58 0.46
CA PHE A 56 13.12 -10.34 0.88
C PHE A 56 12.08 -10.84 -0.15
N ASN A 57 12.49 -11.00 -1.40
CA ASN A 57 11.64 -11.54 -2.46
C ASN A 57 11.93 -13.02 -2.77
N GLY A 58 12.42 -13.79 -1.80
CA GLY A 58 12.63 -15.23 -1.92
C GLY A 58 13.62 -15.61 -3.04
N ASN A 59 14.55 -14.73 -3.38
CA ASN A 59 15.54 -14.90 -4.46
C ASN A 59 14.93 -15.18 -5.85
N ARG A 60 13.69 -14.73 -6.11
CA ARG A 60 12.93 -15.02 -7.35
C ARG A 60 13.57 -14.46 -8.61
N TRP A 61 14.45 -13.47 -8.50
CA TRP A 61 15.23 -12.98 -9.64
C TRP A 61 16.75 -13.20 -9.47
N GLY A 62 17.14 -14.25 -8.77
CA GLY A 62 18.52 -14.66 -8.55
C GLY A 62 19.03 -14.30 -7.16
N THR A 63 20.20 -14.85 -6.83
CA THR A 63 20.91 -14.62 -5.58
C THR A 63 21.96 -13.52 -5.74
N GLY A 64 22.45 -12.98 -4.64
CA GLY A 64 23.54 -12.01 -4.59
C GLY A 64 23.19 -10.78 -3.76
N GLY A 65 24.22 -10.10 -3.31
CA GLY A 65 24.12 -8.95 -2.41
C GLY A 65 24.56 -7.64 -3.08
N TYR A 66 25.25 -6.81 -2.34
CA TYR A 66 25.70 -5.45 -2.69
C TYR A 66 26.56 -5.33 -3.96
N ASN A 67 27.18 -6.41 -4.43
CA ASN A 67 28.03 -6.39 -5.63
C ASN A 67 27.25 -6.56 -6.93
N VAL A 68 25.96 -6.79 -6.87
CA VAL A 68 25.14 -6.93 -8.07
C VAL A 68 24.98 -5.58 -8.75
N SER A 69 25.24 -5.53 -10.04
CA SER A 69 25.12 -4.31 -10.86
C SER A 69 24.06 -4.41 -11.96
N ASP A 70 23.63 -5.62 -12.31
CA ASP A 70 22.57 -5.84 -13.28
C ASP A 70 21.20 -5.67 -12.61
N VAL A 71 20.46 -4.68 -13.05
CA VAL A 71 19.12 -4.33 -12.55
C VAL A 71 18.00 -4.99 -13.36
N THR A 72 18.33 -5.60 -14.50
CA THR A 72 17.32 -6.12 -15.44
C THR A 72 16.42 -7.16 -14.80
N PRO A 73 16.94 -8.21 -14.11
CA PRO A 73 16.07 -9.21 -13.50
C PRO A 73 15.14 -8.63 -12.43
N CYS A 74 15.60 -7.62 -11.70
CA CYS A 74 14.77 -6.91 -10.73
C CYS A 74 13.65 -6.13 -11.43
N LEU A 75 13.97 -5.36 -12.45
CA LEU A 75 12.98 -4.60 -13.22
C LEU A 75 11.94 -5.50 -13.89
N ASP A 76 12.33 -6.67 -14.39
CA ASP A 76 11.44 -7.64 -15.00
C ASP A 76 10.50 -8.31 -13.96
N TYR A 77 11.03 -8.56 -12.76
CA TYR A 77 10.21 -9.06 -11.66
C TYR A 77 9.14 -8.06 -11.26
N PHE A 78 9.52 -6.79 -11.04
CA PHE A 78 8.57 -5.74 -10.67
C PHE A 78 7.55 -5.44 -11.78
N GLU A 79 7.93 -5.55 -13.05
CA GLU A 79 6.99 -5.45 -14.17
C GLU A 79 5.87 -6.48 -14.08
N LYS A 80 6.23 -7.75 -13.81
CA LYS A 80 5.26 -8.82 -13.59
C LYS A 80 4.39 -8.58 -12.37
N MET A 81 4.98 -8.10 -11.28
CA MET A 81 4.25 -7.76 -10.07
C MET A 81 3.24 -6.64 -10.32
N PHE A 82 3.65 -5.54 -10.96
CA PHE A 82 2.74 -4.44 -11.29
C PHE A 82 1.60 -4.90 -12.19
N THR A 83 1.89 -5.75 -13.18
CA THR A 83 0.85 -6.39 -14.00
C THR A 83 -0.15 -7.17 -13.13
N ALA A 84 0.34 -7.99 -12.20
CA ALA A 84 -0.51 -8.82 -11.35
C ALA A 84 -1.42 -7.99 -10.42
N ILE A 85 -0.84 -7.02 -9.71
CA ILE A 85 -1.58 -6.26 -8.67
C ILE A 85 -2.56 -5.23 -9.24
N THR A 86 -2.49 -4.95 -10.55
CA THR A 86 -3.39 -4.03 -11.25
C THR A 86 -4.38 -4.72 -12.19
N ASP A 87 -4.32 -6.03 -12.30
CA ASP A 87 -5.22 -6.80 -13.18
C ASP A 87 -6.63 -6.90 -12.60
N LYS A 88 -7.44 -5.90 -12.91
CA LYS A 88 -8.84 -5.83 -12.47
C LYS A 88 -9.70 -6.98 -13.00
N SER A 89 -9.32 -7.57 -14.15
CA SER A 89 -10.04 -8.71 -14.72
C SER A 89 -9.89 -9.96 -13.85
N GLN A 90 -8.80 -10.04 -13.08
CA GLN A 90 -8.53 -11.11 -12.13
C GLN A 90 -8.79 -10.71 -10.65
N GLY A 91 -9.39 -9.54 -10.41
CA GLY A 91 -9.78 -9.10 -9.09
C GLY A 91 -8.72 -8.29 -8.32
N ALA A 92 -7.63 -7.89 -8.96
CA ALA A 92 -6.58 -7.08 -8.35
C ALA A 92 -6.80 -5.58 -8.64
N TYR A 93 -6.98 -4.79 -7.59
CA TYR A 93 -7.39 -3.38 -7.67
C TYR A 93 -6.42 -2.44 -6.95
N CYS A 94 -5.12 -2.74 -6.93
CA CYS A 94 -4.16 -1.80 -6.38
C CYS A 94 -4.11 -0.51 -7.22
N THR A 95 -4.01 0.63 -6.52
CA THR A 95 -3.90 1.97 -7.09
C THR A 95 -2.63 2.69 -6.66
N VAL A 96 -1.91 2.14 -5.70
CA VAL A 96 -0.64 2.70 -5.20
C VAL A 96 0.38 1.60 -4.95
N PHE A 97 1.64 1.95 -5.13
CA PHE A 97 2.78 1.13 -4.78
C PHE A 97 3.72 1.91 -3.85
N ARG A 98 4.03 1.37 -2.67
CA ARG A 98 5.04 1.95 -1.78
C ARG A 98 6.39 1.30 -2.06
N LEU A 99 7.31 2.07 -2.63
CA LEU A 99 8.65 1.65 -2.99
C LEU A 99 9.63 1.92 -1.85
N HIS A 100 10.21 0.88 -1.32
CA HIS A 100 11.37 0.99 -0.45
C HIS A 100 12.65 1.09 -1.28
N MET A 101 13.42 2.16 -1.16
CA MET A 101 14.76 2.22 -1.72
C MET A 101 15.70 1.35 -0.88
N ASP A 102 15.99 0.14 -1.35
CA ASP A 102 16.71 -0.83 -0.53
C ASP A 102 18.21 -0.53 -0.40
N PRO A 103 18.79 -0.62 0.81
CA PRO A 103 20.21 -0.41 1.06
C PRO A 103 21.16 -1.30 0.25
N CYS A 104 20.73 -2.46 -0.21
CA CYS A 104 21.58 -3.35 -1.02
C CYS A 104 22.08 -2.66 -2.31
N TRP A 105 21.36 -1.64 -2.80
CA TRP A 105 21.74 -0.86 -3.97
C TRP A 105 22.48 0.43 -3.63
N THR A 106 22.26 0.98 -2.42
CA THR A 106 22.79 2.30 -2.04
C THR A 106 24.00 2.23 -1.12
N ASN A 107 24.19 1.10 -0.42
CA ASN A 107 25.27 0.94 0.55
C ASN A 107 26.47 0.19 -0.06
N TYR A 108 27.66 0.42 0.48
CA TYR A 108 28.81 -0.47 0.27
C TYR A 108 28.65 -1.72 1.12
N ASN A 109 29.26 -2.82 0.68
CA ASN A 109 29.42 -4.13 1.30
C ASN A 109 29.17 -4.21 2.82
N ALA A 110 27.97 -3.84 3.26
CA ALA A 110 27.56 -4.14 4.61
C ALA A 110 27.35 -5.67 4.74
N PRO A 111 27.69 -6.28 5.85
CA PRO A 111 27.37 -7.69 6.09
C PRO A 111 25.86 -7.88 6.00
N VAL A 112 25.45 -8.90 5.23
CA VAL A 112 24.03 -9.23 5.07
C VAL A 112 23.39 -9.42 6.45
N GLY A 113 22.27 -8.74 6.66
CA GLY A 113 21.40 -8.92 7.83
C GLY A 113 21.74 -8.07 9.07
N THR A 114 22.89 -7.44 9.18
CA THR A 114 23.26 -6.73 10.42
C THR A 114 23.46 -5.24 10.27
N GLN A 115 23.65 -4.71 9.06
CA GLN A 115 24.08 -3.33 8.86
C GLN A 115 23.42 -2.66 7.63
N GLU A 116 22.41 -3.28 7.07
CA GLU A 116 21.67 -2.74 5.92
C GLU A 116 21.08 -1.36 6.20
N ASN A 117 20.72 -1.11 7.45
CA ASN A 117 20.11 0.14 7.90
C ASN A 117 21.13 1.16 8.43
N ASN A 118 22.42 0.81 8.48
CA ASN A 118 23.41 1.73 9.01
C ASN A 118 23.89 2.70 7.95
N ILE A 119 23.59 3.99 8.13
CA ILE A 119 23.94 5.08 7.23
C ILE A 119 25.44 5.25 6.98
N GLN A 120 26.31 4.73 7.87
CA GLN A 120 27.76 4.77 7.65
C GLN A 120 28.22 4.00 6.38
N TYR A 121 27.42 3.05 5.90
CA TYR A 121 27.71 2.30 4.67
C TYR A 121 27.09 2.96 3.44
N PHE A 122 26.26 3.99 3.60
CA PHE A 122 25.64 4.70 2.48
C PHE A 122 26.70 5.31 1.55
N SER A 123 26.51 5.11 0.27
CA SER A 123 27.39 5.62 -0.79
C SER A 123 26.61 6.52 -1.73
N GLU A 124 26.94 7.80 -1.74
CA GLU A 124 26.35 8.75 -2.70
C GLU A 124 26.55 8.30 -4.14
N THR A 125 27.76 7.81 -4.46
CA THR A 125 28.07 7.31 -5.82
C THR A 125 27.18 6.13 -6.22
N ARG A 126 26.91 5.21 -5.29
CA ARG A 126 25.99 4.10 -5.56
C ARG A 126 24.56 4.60 -5.64
N TYR A 127 24.17 5.47 -4.75
CA TYR A 127 22.83 6.07 -4.76
C TYR A 127 22.57 6.78 -6.10
N GLU A 128 23.45 7.65 -6.55
CA GLU A 128 23.38 8.31 -7.88
C GLU A 128 23.24 7.31 -9.02
N LYS A 129 24.06 6.27 -9.01
CA LYS A 129 24.05 5.23 -10.03
C LYS A 129 22.71 4.48 -10.07
N PHE A 130 22.20 4.07 -8.92
CA PHE A 130 20.99 3.23 -8.87
C PHE A 130 19.71 4.03 -8.77
N LEU A 131 19.75 5.30 -8.38
CA LEU A 131 18.61 6.19 -8.52
C LEU A 131 18.12 6.21 -9.97
N SER A 132 19.01 6.49 -10.92
CA SER A 132 18.65 6.55 -12.34
C SER A 132 18.44 5.18 -13.00
N ARG A 133 19.24 4.17 -12.62
CA ARG A 133 19.22 2.86 -13.29
C ARG A 133 18.13 1.93 -12.78
N LEU A 134 17.70 2.11 -11.52
CA LEU A 134 16.74 1.22 -10.86
C LEU A 134 15.51 1.99 -10.36
N TYR A 135 15.67 2.88 -9.37
CA TYR A 135 14.52 3.44 -8.65
C TYR A 135 13.62 4.31 -9.53
N VAL A 136 14.19 5.22 -10.31
CA VAL A 136 13.40 6.03 -11.26
C VAL A 136 12.72 5.15 -12.30
N LYS A 137 13.35 4.06 -12.74
CA LYS A 137 12.73 3.12 -13.68
C LYS A 137 11.60 2.31 -13.03
N LEU A 138 11.73 1.91 -11.76
CA LEU A 138 10.65 1.28 -11.02
C LEU A 138 9.45 2.23 -10.86
N VAL A 139 9.72 3.50 -10.53
CA VAL A 139 8.67 4.54 -10.51
C VAL A 139 7.98 4.64 -11.87
N GLN A 140 8.72 4.79 -12.96
CA GLN A 140 8.15 4.88 -14.30
C GLN A 140 7.30 3.65 -14.67
N LYS A 141 7.76 2.44 -14.32
CA LYS A 141 7.01 1.20 -14.55
C LYS A 141 5.72 1.17 -13.74
N ALA A 142 5.76 1.52 -12.46
CA ALA A 142 4.56 1.57 -11.62
C ALA A 142 3.52 2.57 -12.18
N LEU A 143 3.96 3.78 -12.56
CA LEU A 143 3.11 4.78 -13.19
C LEU A 143 2.50 4.27 -14.51
N ALA A 144 3.27 3.54 -15.33
CA ALA A 144 2.77 2.95 -16.58
C ALA A 144 1.68 1.88 -16.36
N HIS A 145 1.64 1.28 -15.18
CA HIS A 145 0.57 0.35 -14.75
C HIS A 145 -0.59 1.04 -14.02
N GLY A 146 -0.62 2.37 -13.96
CA GLY A 146 -1.69 3.12 -13.30
C GLY A 146 -1.57 3.11 -11.77
N LEU A 147 -0.37 2.95 -11.23
CA LEU A 147 -0.09 3.01 -9.80
C LEU A 147 0.52 4.36 -9.43
N TYR A 148 -0.06 5.06 -8.46
CA TYR A 148 0.64 6.11 -7.73
C TYR A 148 1.82 5.53 -6.97
N VAL A 149 2.85 6.32 -6.72
CA VAL A 149 4.05 5.81 -6.04
C VAL A 149 4.35 6.62 -4.79
N ILE A 150 4.55 5.91 -3.68
CA ILE A 150 5.11 6.46 -2.44
C ILE A 150 6.53 5.92 -2.32
N VAL A 151 7.53 6.80 -2.19
CA VAL A 151 8.92 6.38 -2.05
C VAL A 151 9.42 6.67 -0.66
N ARG A 152 10.00 5.68 0.01
CA ARG A 152 10.67 5.84 1.29
C ARG A 152 12.19 5.71 1.17
N PRO A 153 12.98 6.31 2.10
CA PRO A 153 14.44 6.32 1.99
C PRO A 153 15.02 4.92 2.20
N PRO A 154 16.30 4.70 1.83
CA PRO A 154 16.96 3.44 2.10
C PRO A 154 17.09 3.15 3.61
N GLY A 155 16.76 1.93 4.00
CA GLY A 155 16.85 1.47 5.38
C GLY A 155 15.71 1.95 6.30
N VAL A 156 15.87 1.70 7.57
CA VAL A 156 14.98 2.14 8.66
C VAL A 156 15.69 3.18 9.53
N CYS A 157 14.92 3.94 10.31
CA CYS A 157 15.51 4.89 11.26
C CYS A 157 16.37 4.19 12.31
N PRO A 158 17.50 4.79 12.73
CA PRO A 158 18.14 4.41 13.97
C PRO A 158 17.18 4.52 15.15
N GLN A 159 17.39 3.68 16.17
CA GLN A 159 16.52 3.65 17.36
C GLN A 159 16.37 5.03 18.04
N ASN A 160 17.43 5.81 18.07
CA ASN A 160 17.42 7.16 18.59
C ASN A 160 17.97 8.10 17.53
N ILE A 161 17.17 9.07 17.13
CA ILE A 161 17.56 10.15 16.21
C ILE A 161 17.44 11.49 16.93
N LYS A 162 18.30 12.44 16.55
CA LYS A 162 18.39 13.76 17.20
C LYS A 162 18.34 14.88 16.18
N VAL A 163 17.72 15.95 16.54
CA VAL A 163 17.75 17.19 15.75
C VAL A 163 19.21 17.57 15.43
N GLY A 164 19.52 17.71 14.17
CA GLY A 164 20.86 18.08 13.67
C GLY A 164 21.88 16.93 13.62
N ASP A 165 21.46 15.67 13.83
CA ASP A 165 22.35 14.52 13.76
C ASP A 165 22.66 14.08 12.30
N GLU A 166 23.53 13.06 12.20
CA GLU A 166 23.94 12.51 10.91
C GLU A 166 22.76 11.90 10.12
N TYR A 167 21.74 11.36 10.80
CA TYR A 167 20.59 10.78 10.15
C TYR A 167 19.68 11.86 9.53
N GLN A 168 19.47 12.99 10.21
CA GLN A 168 18.76 14.12 9.62
C GLN A 168 19.51 14.66 8.39
N ALA A 169 20.85 14.82 8.49
CA ALA A 169 21.68 15.24 7.35
C ALA A 169 21.62 14.24 6.18
N TYR A 170 21.60 12.94 6.48
CA TYR A 170 21.43 11.87 5.49
C TYR A 170 20.08 11.97 4.78
N LEU A 171 18.97 12.12 5.50
CA LEU A 171 17.64 12.27 4.89
C LEU A 171 17.57 13.48 3.97
N LYS A 172 18.09 14.63 4.40
CA LYS A 172 18.15 15.85 3.56
C LYS A 172 18.90 15.60 2.26
N LYS A 173 20.05 14.93 2.32
CA LYS A 173 20.85 14.58 1.16
C LYS A 173 20.11 13.64 0.20
N VAL A 174 19.54 12.55 0.72
CA VAL A 174 18.79 11.57 -0.07
C VAL A 174 17.61 12.23 -0.78
N TRP A 175 16.82 13.00 -0.03
CA TRP A 175 15.61 13.59 -0.56
C TRP A 175 15.86 14.77 -1.49
N LYS A 176 16.86 15.60 -1.22
CA LYS A 176 17.29 16.65 -2.15
C LYS A 176 17.60 16.05 -3.51
N ARG A 177 18.38 14.96 -3.54
CA ARG A 177 18.77 14.33 -4.79
C ARG A 177 17.59 13.65 -5.50
N PHE A 178 16.75 12.93 -4.77
CA PHE A 178 15.55 12.30 -5.31
C PHE A 178 14.60 13.33 -5.90
N ALA A 179 14.24 14.32 -5.10
CA ALA A 179 13.30 15.37 -5.48
C ALA A 179 13.78 16.27 -6.61
N SER A 180 15.10 16.36 -6.84
CA SER A 180 15.68 17.10 -7.98
C SER A 180 15.75 16.30 -9.28
N ASP A 181 15.40 15.01 -9.28
CA ASP A 181 15.43 14.21 -10.51
C ASP A 181 14.35 14.70 -11.49
N PRO A 182 14.71 14.96 -12.77
CA PRO A 182 13.75 15.52 -13.74
C PRO A 182 12.52 14.65 -13.99
N THR A 183 12.66 13.32 -13.89
CA THR A 183 11.52 12.40 -14.03
C THR A 183 10.59 12.50 -12.82
N ILE A 184 11.16 12.60 -11.63
CA ILE A 184 10.38 12.74 -10.38
C ILE A 184 9.68 14.12 -10.36
N GLN A 185 10.38 15.19 -10.74
CA GLN A 185 9.77 16.52 -10.85
C GLN A 185 8.57 16.54 -11.83
N LYS A 186 8.77 15.92 -13.00
CA LYS A 186 7.71 15.85 -14.02
C LYS A 186 6.46 15.11 -13.54
N ASN A 187 6.63 14.13 -12.68
CA ASN A 187 5.54 13.27 -12.18
C ASN A 187 5.23 13.56 -10.71
N ALA A 188 5.49 14.77 -10.22
CA ALA A 188 5.32 15.12 -8.82
C ALA A 188 3.86 14.98 -8.31
N GLY A 189 2.87 15.08 -9.19
CA GLY A 189 1.47 14.82 -8.84
C GLY A 189 1.12 13.34 -8.66
N GLN A 190 1.96 12.41 -9.16
CA GLN A 190 1.73 10.97 -9.05
C GLN A 190 2.77 10.26 -8.16
N VAL A 191 3.85 10.97 -7.80
CA VAL A 191 4.94 10.45 -6.97
C VAL A 191 5.00 11.25 -5.68
N SER A 192 5.01 10.57 -4.56
CA SER A 192 5.08 11.17 -3.23
C SER A 192 6.28 10.64 -2.43
N ILE A 193 6.68 11.39 -1.43
CA ILE A 193 7.87 11.11 -0.61
C ILE A 193 7.42 10.81 0.82
N GLU A 194 7.80 9.66 1.36
CA GLU A 194 7.69 9.33 2.78
C GLU A 194 9.04 9.59 3.45
N LEU A 195 9.09 10.56 4.38
CA LEU A 195 10.35 11.14 4.85
C LEU A 195 11.31 10.15 5.51
N ALA A 196 10.80 9.20 6.27
CA ALA A 196 11.59 8.18 6.97
C ALA A 196 10.74 6.96 7.28
N ASN A 197 11.37 5.81 7.55
CA ASN A 197 10.68 4.60 7.98
C ASN A 197 10.89 4.36 9.47
N GLU A 198 9.81 4.35 10.22
CA GLU A 198 9.73 3.93 11.62
C GLU A 198 10.67 4.70 12.59
N PRO A 199 10.58 6.02 12.69
CA PRO A 199 11.22 6.72 13.79
C PRO A 199 10.72 6.18 15.14
N ILE A 200 11.65 5.83 16.04
CA ILE A 200 11.29 5.32 17.36
C ILE A 200 11.36 6.44 18.39
N ASN A 201 12.57 6.88 18.73
CA ASN A 201 12.80 7.97 19.66
C ASN A 201 13.38 9.17 18.91
N VAL A 202 12.66 10.27 18.93
CA VAL A 202 13.10 11.55 18.33
C VAL A 202 13.41 12.53 19.44
N LEU A 203 14.65 13.01 19.51
CA LEU A 203 15.20 13.80 20.59
C LEU A 203 15.65 15.17 20.09
N LEU A 204 15.72 16.13 20.98
CA LEU A 204 16.38 17.41 20.71
C LEU A 204 17.89 17.23 20.51
N ALA A 205 18.58 18.23 19.99
CA ALA A 205 20.00 18.22 19.72
C ALA A 205 20.85 17.84 20.97
N ASN A 206 20.41 18.25 22.16
CA ASN A 206 21.06 17.91 23.42
C ASN A 206 20.74 16.51 23.93
N GLY A 207 19.93 15.73 23.21
CA GLY A 207 19.52 14.37 23.58
C GLY A 207 18.33 14.27 24.54
N SER A 208 17.70 15.37 24.89
CA SER A 208 16.49 15.36 25.73
C SER A 208 15.24 15.06 24.93
N GLN A 209 14.23 14.48 25.57
CA GLN A 209 12.88 14.35 25.02
C GLN A 209 12.17 15.69 25.08
N SER A 210 11.39 16.00 24.05
CA SER A 210 10.53 17.18 24.00
C SER A 210 9.42 16.98 22.98
N ASP A 211 8.27 17.61 23.22
CA ASP A 211 7.12 17.57 22.31
C ASP A 211 7.41 18.17 20.92
N ASN A 212 8.34 19.14 20.84
CA ASN A 212 8.73 19.75 19.58
C ASN A 212 9.83 19.00 18.81
N ALA A 213 10.45 17.98 19.41
CA ALA A 213 11.59 17.28 18.79
C ALA A 213 11.22 16.67 17.44
N LEU A 214 10.02 16.13 17.31
CA LEU A 214 9.52 15.52 16.06
C LEU A 214 9.37 16.57 14.95
N HIS A 215 8.80 17.73 15.25
CA HIS A 215 8.75 18.88 14.36
C HIS A 215 10.17 19.35 13.97
N ASP A 216 11.02 19.64 14.95
CA ASP A 216 12.35 20.21 14.71
C ASP A 216 13.26 19.25 13.93
N PHE A 217 12.98 17.95 13.99
CA PHE A 217 13.69 16.95 13.19
C PHE A 217 13.19 16.92 11.74
N PHE A 218 11.88 16.87 11.49
CA PHE A 218 11.36 16.68 10.14
C PHE A 218 11.09 17.95 9.35
N GLN A 219 10.83 19.09 9.99
CA GLN A 219 10.62 20.37 9.29
C GLN A 219 11.80 20.73 8.36
N PRO A 220 13.09 20.68 8.80
CA PRO A 220 14.20 20.98 7.90
C PRO A 220 14.37 19.98 6.73
N VAL A 221 13.81 18.78 6.85
CA VAL A 221 13.80 17.78 5.74
C VAL A 221 12.73 18.17 4.72
N VAL A 222 11.55 18.57 5.16
CA VAL A 222 10.48 19.11 4.30
C VAL A 222 10.99 20.33 3.53
N ASP A 223 11.61 21.29 4.23
CA ASP A 223 12.15 22.52 3.64
C ASP A 223 13.20 22.20 2.55
N GLU A 224 14.09 21.23 2.79
CA GLU A 224 15.10 20.83 1.81
C GLU A 224 14.47 20.22 0.54
N ILE A 225 13.40 19.43 0.69
CA ILE A 225 12.65 18.88 -0.44
C ILE A 225 12.00 20.03 -1.23
N ARG A 226 11.32 20.94 -0.56
CA ARG A 226 10.63 22.07 -1.21
C ARG A 226 11.60 23.04 -1.90
N ALA A 227 12.78 23.21 -1.33
CA ALA A 227 13.85 24.02 -1.96
C ALA A 227 14.30 23.48 -3.33
N THR A 228 14.02 22.20 -3.67
CA THR A 228 14.26 21.64 -5.01
C THR A 228 13.19 22.02 -6.03
N GLY A 229 12.09 22.62 -5.61
CA GLY A 229 10.91 22.88 -6.44
C GLY A 229 9.92 21.70 -6.54
N PHE A 230 10.15 20.62 -5.82
CA PHE A 230 9.24 19.46 -5.79
C PHE A 230 7.89 19.85 -5.19
N LYS A 231 6.79 19.58 -5.91
CA LYS A 231 5.43 19.96 -5.53
C LYS A 231 4.55 18.77 -5.11
N GLY A 232 5.07 17.55 -5.20
CA GLY A 232 4.33 16.35 -4.83
C GLY A 232 4.06 16.25 -3.33
N ILE A 233 3.22 15.28 -2.96
CA ILE A 233 2.83 15.05 -1.58
C ILE A 233 4.02 14.57 -0.75
N ILE A 234 4.17 15.13 0.46
CA ILE A 234 5.12 14.68 1.47
C ILE A 234 4.35 13.98 2.60
N TRP A 235 4.71 12.72 2.88
CA TRP A 235 4.18 11.93 3.97
C TRP A 235 5.12 12.00 5.16
N VAL A 236 4.65 12.57 6.26
CA VAL A 236 5.45 12.82 7.47
C VAL A 236 5.23 11.69 8.47
N PRO A 237 6.30 11.02 8.93
CA PRO A 237 6.18 9.93 9.90
C PRO A 237 6.03 10.47 11.33
N GLY A 238 5.35 9.69 12.18
CA GLY A 238 5.31 9.89 13.64
C GLY A 238 6.45 9.17 14.35
N ALA A 239 6.57 9.37 15.66
CA ALA A 239 7.44 8.58 16.53
C ALA A 239 6.83 7.20 16.86
N GLY A 240 7.56 6.39 17.66
CA GLY A 240 7.07 5.10 18.14
C GLY A 240 6.69 4.14 17.03
N TYR A 241 7.60 3.91 16.08
CA TYR A 241 7.37 3.09 14.88
C TYR A 241 6.22 3.62 13.99
N GLN A 242 6.15 4.94 13.80
CA GLN A 242 5.07 5.61 13.03
C GLN A 242 3.67 5.36 13.58
N SER A 243 3.51 5.34 14.91
CA SER A 243 2.22 5.16 15.57
C SER A 243 1.78 6.34 16.44
N GLN A 244 2.66 7.33 16.69
CA GLN A 244 2.45 8.41 17.67
C GLN A 244 2.57 9.79 17.01
N TYR A 245 1.47 10.55 16.99
CA TYR A 245 1.36 11.82 16.25
C TYR A 245 0.90 13.00 17.11
N LEU A 246 0.65 12.82 18.41
CA LEU A 246 0.13 13.88 19.28
C LEU A 246 0.99 15.15 19.27
N ASN A 247 2.30 14.99 19.09
CA ASN A 247 3.24 16.10 19.09
C ASN A 247 2.99 17.06 17.91
N TYR A 248 2.56 16.55 16.76
CA TYR A 248 2.23 17.40 15.61
C TYR A 248 0.92 18.18 15.79
N ALA A 249 0.02 17.77 16.65
CA ALA A 249 -1.15 18.59 16.99
C ALA A 249 -0.75 19.88 17.73
N LYS A 250 0.39 19.85 18.41
CA LYS A 250 0.93 20.98 19.20
C LYS A 250 2.01 21.75 18.42
N TYR A 251 2.83 21.04 17.67
CA TYR A 251 3.91 21.58 16.85
C TYR A 251 3.77 21.04 15.41
N PRO A 252 2.84 21.61 14.62
CA PRO A 252 2.54 21.10 13.28
C PRO A 252 3.69 21.38 12.30
N ILE A 253 3.87 20.49 11.35
CA ILE A 253 4.69 20.76 10.17
C ILE A 253 4.05 21.89 9.36
N THR A 254 4.88 22.73 8.78
CA THR A 254 4.50 23.75 7.80
C THR A 254 5.06 23.38 6.43
N ASP A 255 4.33 23.66 5.37
CA ASP A 255 4.74 23.35 4.02
C ASP A 255 4.35 24.49 3.06
N SER A 256 5.31 24.97 2.28
CA SER A 256 5.10 26.08 1.33
C SER A 256 4.08 25.78 0.23
N GLU A 257 3.89 24.51 -0.10
CA GLU A 257 2.90 24.05 -1.08
C GLU A 257 1.58 23.60 -0.44
N ASP A 258 1.48 23.57 0.90
CA ASP A 258 0.39 22.96 1.68
C ASP A 258 0.01 21.55 1.20
N ASN A 259 0.99 20.81 0.67
CA ASN A 259 0.80 19.51 0.05
C ASN A 259 1.54 18.40 0.82
N PHE A 260 1.19 18.25 2.10
CA PHE A 260 1.73 17.22 2.98
C PHE A 260 0.64 16.55 3.81
N SER A 261 0.92 15.35 4.27
CA SER A 261 0.12 14.67 5.27
C SER A 261 0.96 13.62 6.02
N TYR A 262 0.34 12.59 6.61
CA TYR A 262 1.01 11.72 7.56
C TYR A 262 1.01 10.27 7.09
N ALA A 263 2.18 9.63 7.19
CA ALA A 263 2.37 8.20 6.98
C ALA A 263 2.30 7.47 8.33
N VAL A 264 1.45 6.47 8.44
CA VAL A 264 1.14 5.76 9.69
C VAL A 264 1.37 4.26 9.50
N HIS A 265 1.85 3.57 10.54
CA HIS A 265 1.92 2.11 10.59
C HIS A 265 0.87 1.56 11.54
N VAL A 266 0.29 0.43 11.19
CA VAL A 266 -0.79 -0.20 11.96
C VAL A 266 -0.57 -1.70 12.06
N TYR A 267 -0.33 -2.17 13.27
CA TYR A 267 -0.14 -3.58 13.55
C TYR A 267 -1.02 -4.07 14.69
N SER A 268 -1.30 -5.37 14.71
CA SER A 268 -2.05 -6.00 15.80
C SER A 268 -1.37 -5.74 17.14
N GLY A 269 -2.15 -5.36 18.15
CA GLY A 269 -1.66 -5.00 19.48
C GLY A 269 -1.38 -3.50 19.66
N TRP A 270 -1.35 -2.71 18.61
CA TRP A 270 -1.19 -1.26 18.68
C TRP A 270 -2.52 -0.55 18.97
N TYR A 271 -2.47 0.78 19.14
CA TYR A 271 -3.66 1.62 19.34
C TYR A 271 -4.56 1.16 20.51
N GLY A 272 -3.92 0.96 21.68
CA GLY A 272 -4.60 0.55 22.90
C GLY A 272 -4.82 -0.96 22.99
N ASN A 273 -3.81 -1.73 22.58
CA ASN A 273 -3.82 -3.20 22.63
C ASN A 273 -4.95 -3.83 21.80
N MET A 274 -5.21 -3.28 20.61
CA MET A 274 -6.17 -3.84 19.66
C MET A 274 -5.62 -5.12 19.06
N THR A 275 -5.89 -6.24 19.69
CA THR A 275 -5.62 -7.59 19.19
C THR A 275 -6.93 -8.25 18.79
N ASP A 276 -6.86 -9.37 18.13
CA ASP A 276 -8.03 -10.16 17.76
C ASP A 276 -8.93 -10.51 18.95
N LYS A 277 -8.32 -10.76 20.09
CA LYS A 277 -9.02 -11.05 21.34
C LYS A 277 -9.74 -9.83 21.94
N ASN A 278 -9.15 -8.65 21.78
CA ASN A 278 -9.59 -7.43 22.45
C ASN A 278 -10.21 -6.39 21.50
N CYS A 279 -10.22 -6.65 20.18
CA CYS A 279 -10.69 -5.67 19.22
C CYS A 279 -12.19 -5.40 19.35
N ASN A 280 -12.49 -4.11 19.24
CA ASN A 280 -13.86 -3.60 19.16
C ASN A 280 -13.83 -2.38 18.24
N HIS A 281 -14.75 -2.29 17.31
CA HIS A 281 -14.78 -1.26 16.26
C HIS A 281 -14.72 0.16 16.84
N ASP A 282 -15.64 0.49 17.76
CA ASP A 282 -15.75 1.83 18.35
C ASP A 282 -14.52 2.19 19.18
N THR A 283 -13.98 1.21 19.88
CA THR A 283 -12.75 1.40 20.67
C THR A 283 -11.55 1.62 19.78
N PHE A 284 -11.44 0.88 18.68
CA PHE A 284 -10.32 1.06 17.74
C PHE A 284 -10.41 2.44 17.05
N ILE A 285 -11.58 2.85 16.56
CA ILE A 285 -11.82 4.16 15.96
C ILE A 285 -11.39 5.27 16.94
N ARG A 286 -11.86 5.20 18.18
CA ARG A 286 -11.53 6.18 19.24
C ARG A 286 -10.03 6.22 19.55
N ASN A 287 -9.39 5.05 19.69
CA ASN A 287 -7.97 4.96 20.02
C ASN A 287 -7.08 5.40 18.87
N PHE A 288 -7.42 5.02 17.64
CA PHE A 288 -6.71 5.49 16.45
C PHE A 288 -6.76 7.02 16.37
N LYS A 289 -7.95 7.61 16.45
CA LYS A 289 -8.12 9.08 16.47
C LYS A 289 -7.34 9.73 17.62
N SER A 290 -7.30 9.13 18.79
CA SER A 290 -6.59 9.72 19.93
C SER A 290 -5.08 9.78 19.73
N GLN A 291 -4.49 8.84 18.98
CA GLN A 291 -3.05 8.80 18.68
C GLN A 291 -2.69 9.50 17.36
N VAL A 292 -3.63 9.54 16.42
CA VAL A 292 -3.49 10.16 15.10
C VAL A 292 -4.61 11.20 14.91
N PRO A 293 -4.63 12.28 15.71
CA PRO A 293 -5.75 13.24 15.67
C PRO A 293 -5.89 13.95 14.32
N MET A 294 -4.84 14.00 13.51
CA MET A 294 -4.85 14.59 12.18
C MET A 294 -5.77 13.86 11.19
N VAL A 295 -6.22 12.65 11.48
CA VAL A 295 -7.19 11.91 10.64
C VAL A 295 -8.49 12.71 10.43
N GLU A 296 -8.82 13.62 11.32
CA GLU A 296 -9.99 14.51 11.20
C GLU A 296 -9.79 15.67 10.21
N THR A 297 -8.54 16.02 9.91
CA THR A 297 -8.21 17.26 9.18
C THR A 297 -7.30 17.05 7.97
N LYS A 298 -6.61 15.91 7.88
CA LYS A 298 -5.67 15.59 6.80
C LYS A 298 -5.92 14.14 6.33
N PRO A 299 -5.66 13.79 5.06
CA PRO A 299 -5.68 12.40 4.63
C PRO A 299 -4.57 11.62 5.35
N ILE A 300 -4.80 10.37 5.66
CA ILE A 300 -3.81 9.49 6.28
C ILE A 300 -3.41 8.40 5.27
N MET A 301 -2.11 8.12 5.20
CA MET A 301 -1.62 6.97 4.47
C MET A 301 -1.05 5.94 5.45
N VAL A 302 -1.71 4.81 5.61
CA VAL A 302 -1.17 3.68 6.33
C VAL A 302 -0.19 2.97 5.41
N THR A 303 1.09 3.27 5.58
CA THR A 303 2.16 2.79 4.70
C THR A 303 2.63 1.38 5.04
N GLU A 304 2.32 0.90 6.23
CA GLU A 304 2.48 -0.51 6.62
C GLU A 304 1.32 -1.01 7.45
N ILE A 305 0.73 -2.10 7.01
CA ILE A 305 -0.26 -2.87 7.76
C ILE A 305 -0.17 -4.32 7.35
N ASP A 306 -0.32 -5.21 8.31
CA ASP A 306 -0.25 -6.64 8.09
C ASP A 306 -0.97 -7.41 9.20
N TRP A 307 -1.61 -8.51 8.84
CA TRP A 307 -2.14 -9.52 9.75
C TRP A 307 -2.29 -10.86 9.03
N SER A 308 -2.12 -11.94 9.77
CA SER A 308 -2.36 -13.30 9.29
C SER A 308 -2.84 -14.20 10.42
N PRO A 309 -3.66 -15.22 10.14
CA PRO A 309 -4.03 -16.20 11.14
C PRO A 309 -2.83 -17.09 11.52
N GLU A 310 -2.90 -17.71 12.68
CA GLU A 310 -1.93 -18.73 13.09
C GLU A 310 -1.97 -19.93 12.12
N ASP A 311 -0.79 -20.46 11.81
CA ASP A 311 -0.68 -21.72 11.06
C ASP A 311 -0.78 -22.90 12.05
N PRO A 312 -1.87 -23.66 12.06
CA PRO A 312 -2.05 -24.77 12.99
C PRO A 312 -1.09 -25.93 12.76
N ASP A 313 -0.49 -26.05 11.55
CA ASP A 313 0.52 -27.06 11.24
C ASP A 313 1.92 -26.64 11.73
N LYS A 314 2.18 -25.35 11.86
CA LYS A 314 3.43 -24.84 12.40
C LYS A 314 3.33 -24.71 13.93
N LYS A 315 3.22 -25.82 14.61
CA LYS A 315 3.52 -25.92 16.06
C LYS A 315 5.01 -25.75 16.30
N SER A 316 5.64 -24.75 15.69
CA SER A 316 7.00 -24.43 16.07
C SER A 316 6.95 -23.84 17.46
N GLU A 317 7.82 -24.32 18.32
CA GLU A 317 8.15 -23.62 19.55
C GLU A 317 8.50 -22.20 19.14
N GLY A 318 7.90 -21.21 19.81
CA GLY A 318 8.25 -19.82 19.58
C GLY A 318 9.77 -19.66 19.68
N HIS A 319 10.32 -18.78 18.91
CA HIS A 319 11.76 -18.49 18.91
C HIS A 319 12.00 -17.00 19.04
N TYR A 320 13.16 -16.63 19.55
CA TYR A 320 13.62 -15.25 19.49
C TYR A 320 14.16 -14.97 18.08
N ASN A 321 13.65 -13.92 17.44
CA ASN A 321 14.17 -13.45 16.16
C ASN A 321 15.57 -12.80 16.36
N GLU A 322 16.19 -12.40 15.27
CA GLU A 322 17.49 -11.71 15.29
C GLU A 322 17.49 -10.37 16.07
N TRP A 323 16.32 -9.83 16.37
CA TRP A 323 16.10 -8.62 17.16
C TRP A 323 15.91 -8.91 18.66
N GLY A 324 16.03 -10.17 19.09
CA GLY A 324 15.77 -10.58 20.46
C GLY A 324 14.30 -10.53 20.88
N GLN A 325 13.38 -10.46 19.92
CA GLN A 325 11.95 -10.47 20.19
C GLN A 325 11.40 -11.89 20.03
N TRP A 326 10.46 -12.24 20.92
CA TRP A 326 9.77 -13.51 20.84
C TRP A 326 8.81 -13.53 19.65
N THR A 327 9.05 -14.42 18.71
CA THR A 327 8.16 -14.67 17.59
C THR A 327 7.34 -15.92 17.83
N GLN A 328 6.03 -15.76 17.71
CA GLN A 328 5.11 -16.89 17.65
C GLN A 328 5.23 -17.57 16.28
N PRO A 329 4.90 -18.86 16.16
CA PRO A 329 4.82 -19.55 14.88
C PRO A 329 3.60 -19.04 14.10
N ASN A 330 3.78 -18.05 13.25
CA ASN A 330 2.71 -17.47 12.46
C ASN A 330 3.04 -17.52 10.97
N LEU A 331 2.05 -17.23 10.17
CA LEU A 331 2.14 -17.09 8.72
C LEU A 331 2.72 -15.72 8.31
N GLY A 332 3.83 -15.32 8.89
CA GLY A 332 4.62 -14.23 8.34
C GLY A 332 4.27 -12.82 8.78
N SER A 333 3.32 -12.63 9.66
CA SER A 333 3.08 -11.32 10.23
C SER A 333 4.03 -11.01 11.40
N TRP A 334 4.50 -9.79 11.42
CA TRP A 334 5.39 -9.25 12.46
C TRP A 334 4.72 -9.17 13.81
N ALA A 335 3.47 -8.82 13.81
CA ALA A 335 2.68 -8.55 14.99
C ALA A 335 1.68 -9.66 15.22
N THR A 336 2.08 -10.77 15.68
CA THR A 336 1.21 -11.84 16.11
C THR A 336 -0.06 -12.04 15.30
N ALA A 337 -0.35 -13.23 14.93
CA ALA A 337 -1.52 -13.64 14.21
C ALA A 337 -2.75 -12.87 14.68
N SER A 338 -3.40 -12.23 13.78
CA SER A 338 -4.74 -11.72 13.98
C SER A 338 -5.66 -12.39 13.00
N THR A 339 -6.90 -12.47 13.37
CA THR A 339 -7.95 -13.10 12.57
C THR A 339 -8.72 -12.04 11.81
N SER A 340 -9.75 -12.46 11.11
CA SER A 340 -10.72 -11.57 10.49
C SER A 340 -11.35 -10.55 11.44
N LYS A 341 -11.40 -10.81 12.76
CA LYS A 341 -11.95 -9.86 13.74
C LYS A 341 -11.13 -8.59 13.81
N TRP A 342 -9.80 -8.72 13.89
CA TRP A 342 -8.92 -7.55 13.88
C TRP A 342 -8.97 -6.84 12.54
N GLY A 343 -8.90 -7.58 11.43
CA GLY A 343 -9.04 -7.03 10.08
C GLY A 343 -10.36 -6.30 9.89
N LEU A 344 -11.49 -6.89 10.32
CA LEU A 344 -12.81 -6.25 10.25
C LEU A 344 -12.91 -5.00 11.13
N ALA A 345 -12.27 -5.01 12.30
CA ALA A 345 -12.21 -3.82 13.15
C ALA A 345 -11.38 -2.71 12.52
N TRP A 346 -10.28 -3.05 11.84
CA TRP A 346 -9.51 -2.09 11.05
C TRP A 346 -10.31 -1.56 9.86
N LYS A 347 -11.02 -2.42 9.12
CA LYS A 347 -11.92 -1.97 8.04
C LYS A 347 -12.93 -0.96 8.55
N ALA A 348 -13.47 -1.16 9.76
CA ALA A 348 -14.39 -0.21 10.37
C ALA A 348 -13.75 1.15 10.66
N VAL A 349 -12.46 1.19 11.08
CA VAL A 349 -11.68 2.44 11.23
C VAL A 349 -11.54 3.14 9.88
N HIS A 350 -11.10 2.40 8.86
CA HIS A 350 -10.93 2.93 7.51
C HIS A 350 -12.24 3.51 6.96
N ASP A 351 -13.33 2.74 7.03
CA ASP A 351 -14.63 3.15 6.50
C ASP A 351 -15.26 4.33 7.27
N HIS A 352 -14.99 4.41 8.59
CA HIS A 352 -15.47 5.52 9.44
C HIS A 352 -14.88 6.86 9.03
N PHE A 353 -13.57 6.93 8.81
CA PHE A 353 -12.90 8.19 8.46
C PHE A 353 -13.01 8.50 6.96
N GLY A 354 -12.94 7.50 6.10
CA GLY A 354 -13.12 7.60 4.66
C GLY A 354 -11.98 8.31 3.91
N ASN A 355 -10.89 8.66 4.61
CA ASN A 355 -9.74 9.39 4.08
C ASN A 355 -8.41 8.69 4.41
N ILE A 356 -8.46 7.40 4.69
CA ILE A 356 -7.30 6.58 5.02
C ILE A 356 -6.94 5.71 3.81
N GLY A 357 -5.80 5.98 3.18
CA GLY A 357 -5.18 5.03 2.24
C GLY A 357 -4.37 3.98 2.96
N MET A 358 -4.05 2.85 2.30
CA MET A 358 -3.20 1.83 2.91
C MET A 358 -2.41 1.00 1.92
N THR A 359 -1.21 0.56 2.34
CA THR A 359 -0.40 -0.46 1.67
C THR A 359 -0.10 -1.61 2.63
N ILE A 360 -0.38 -2.84 2.22
CA ILE A 360 0.07 -4.02 2.98
C ILE A 360 1.56 -4.24 2.79
N THR A 361 2.22 -4.79 3.82
CA THR A 361 3.69 -4.84 3.94
C THR A 361 4.39 -5.67 2.89
N HIS A 362 3.75 -6.73 2.40
CA HIS A 362 4.37 -7.65 1.44
C HIS A 362 3.41 -8.03 0.33
N PRO A 363 3.84 -7.97 -0.96
CA PRO A 363 2.98 -8.35 -2.08
C PRO A 363 2.57 -9.82 -2.05
N GLN A 364 3.37 -10.71 -1.47
CA GLN A 364 3.02 -12.13 -1.30
C GLN A 364 1.85 -12.37 -0.34
N GLU A 365 1.49 -11.39 0.46
CA GLU A 365 0.30 -11.43 1.30
C GLU A 365 -0.95 -11.05 0.50
N TYR A 366 -0.79 -10.15 -0.48
CA TYR A 366 -1.87 -9.74 -1.36
C TYR A 366 -2.21 -10.82 -2.40
N TYR A 367 -1.19 -11.38 -3.06
CA TYR A 367 -1.38 -12.41 -4.09
C TYR A 367 -0.31 -13.51 -4.01
N ASP A 368 -0.65 -14.69 -4.50
CA ASP A 368 0.28 -15.82 -4.60
C ASP A 368 1.26 -15.57 -5.76
N ILE A 369 2.45 -15.04 -5.42
CA ILE A 369 3.48 -14.68 -6.40
C ILE A 369 3.96 -15.90 -7.17
N ASP A 370 4.18 -17.02 -6.49
CA ASP A 370 4.76 -18.22 -7.12
C ASP A 370 3.77 -18.86 -8.09
N GLU A 371 2.50 -18.87 -7.74
CA GLU A 371 1.46 -19.32 -8.67
C GLU A 371 1.31 -18.36 -9.85
N TYR A 372 1.33 -17.05 -9.61
CA TYR A 372 1.28 -16.08 -10.69
C TYR A 372 2.47 -16.18 -11.66
N LEU A 373 3.69 -16.31 -11.14
CA LEU A 373 4.89 -16.45 -11.99
C LEU A 373 4.87 -17.71 -12.83
N LYS A 374 4.16 -18.76 -12.38
CA LYS A 374 4.02 -20.05 -13.06
C LYS A 374 2.87 -20.05 -14.08
N THR A 375 1.74 -19.46 -13.76
CA THR A 375 0.48 -19.63 -14.51
C THR A 375 -0.08 -18.34 -15.09
N GLY A 376 0.34 -17.16 -14.60
CA GLY A 376 -0.27 -15.89 -14.90
C GLY A 376 -1.62 -15.64 -14.19
N ILE A 377 -2.01 -16.54 -13.27
CA ILE A 377 -3.28 -16.42 -12.54
C ILE A 377 -3.04 -15.66 -11.24
N VAL A 378 -3.80 -14.58 -11.05
CA VAL A 378 -3.81 -13.81 -9.80
C VAL A 378 -4.81 -14.45 -8.84
N GLN A 379 -4.35 -14.85 -7.69
CA GLN A 379 -5.17 -15.34 -6.58
C GLN A 379 -4.61 -14.83 -5.25
N PRO A 380 -5.43 -14.71 -4.21
CA PRO A 380 -4.98 -14.20 -2.92
C PRO A 380 -3.78 -14.96 -2.37
N GLY A 381 -2.90 -14.27 -1.65
CA GLY A 381 -1.77 -14.87 -0.95
C GLY A 381 -2.18 -15.85 0.14
N PHE A 382 -1.19 -16.47 0.79
CA PHE A 382 -1.39 -17.41 1.91
C PHE A 382 -2.33 -18.60 1.62
N GLN A 383 -2.15 -19.24 0.46
CA GLN A 383 -2.96 -20.41 0.08
C GLN A 383 -2.91 -21.56 1.12
N ASN A 384 -1.87 -21.62 1.95
CA ASN A 384 -1.82 -22.59 3.06
C ASN A 384 -2.93 -22.37 4.08
N ALA A 385 -3.33 -21.13 4.35
CA ALA A 385 -4.43 -20.82 5.25
C ALA A 385 -5.78 -21.37 4.73
N LYS A 386 -5.98 -21.42 3.42
CA LYS A 386 -7.15 -22.04 2.78
C LYS A 386 -7.30 -23.52 3.15
N LYS A 387 -6.18 -24.25 3.18
CA LYS A 387 -6.13 -25.67 3.55
C LYS A 387 -6.71 -25.91 4.96
N HIS A 388 -6.58 -24.95 5.85
CA HIS A 388 -7.06 -25.03 7.24
C HIS A 388 -8.38 -24.29 7.47
N GLY A 389 -9.06 -23.80 6.42
CA GLY A 389 -10.30 -23.04 6.54
C GLY A 389 -10.11 -21.60 7.03
N LEU A 390 -8.88 -21.09 7.08
CA LEU A 390 -8.53 -19.76 7.58
C LEU A 390 -8.23 -18.75 6.45
N PHE A 391 -8.49 -19.14 5.21
CA PHE A 391 -8.11 -18.37 4.04
C PHE A 391 -8.74 -16.97 4.00
N GLU A 392 -10.03 -16.87 4.33
CA GLU A 392 -10.78 -15.61 4.33
C GLU A 392 -10.34 -14.67 5.47
N GLU A 393 -9.59 -15.16 6.43
CA GLU A 393 -9.05 -14.39 7.55
C GLU A 393 -7.69 -13.76 7.27
N CYS A 394 -7.04 -14.14 6.16
CA CYS A 394 -5.76 -13.57 5.74
C CYS A 394 -5.94 -12.15 5.21
N CYS A 395 -4.97 -11.29 5.49
CA CYS A 395 -4.99 -9.90 4.99
C CYS A 395 -5.04 -9.85 3.47
N GLY A 396 -4.35 -10.74 2.75
CA GLY A 396 -4.36 -10.79 1.29
C GLY A 396 -5.74 -11.02 0.71
N TYR A 397 -6.47 -12.02 1.19
CA TYR A 397 -7.85 -12.27 0.75
C TYR A 397 -8.78 -11.11 1.09
N ALA A 398 -8.71 -10.60 2.31
CA ALA A 398 -9.50 -9.47 2.75
C ALA A 398 -9.21 -8.23 1.90
N CYS A 399 -7.94 -7.88 1.71
CA CYS A 399 -7.53 -6.70 0.95
C CYS A 399 -7.88 -6.79 -0.54
N MET A 400 -7.80 -7.95 -1.19
CA MET A 400 -8.28 -8.09 -2.58
C MET A 400 -9.76 -7.71 -2.69
N ASN A 401 -10.59 -8.19 -1.77
CA ASN A 401 -12.01 -7.88 -1.74
C ASN A 401 -12.28 -6.41 -1.38
N TRP A 402 -11.60 -5.88 -0.36
CA TRP A 402 -11.80 -4.50 0.10
C TRP A 402 -11.29 -3.48 -0.92
N TYR A 403 -10.13 -3.70 -1.54
CA TYR A 403 -9.59 -2.81 -2.57
C TYR A 403 -10.52 -2.73 -3.78
N LYS A 404 -11.12 -3.86 -4.17
CA LYS A 404 -12.16 -3.89 -5.20
C LYS A 404 -13.41 -3.10 -4.77
N GLU A 405 -13.92 -3.36 -3.56
CA GLU A 405 -15.09 -2.65 -3.00
C GLU A 405 -14.85 -1.13 -2.98
N TRP A 406 -13.74 -0.70 -2.39
CA TRP A 406 -13.39 0.71 -2.27
C TRP A 406 -13.12 1.38 -3.62
N TYR A 407 -12.43 0.70 -4.53
CA TYR A 407 -12.20 1.20 -5.89
C TYR A 407 -13.52 1.42 -6.64
N LEU A 408 -14.43 0.46 -6.62
CA LEU A 408 -15.72 0.56 -7.27
C LEU A 408 -16.59 1.66 -6.63
N LYS A 409 -16.59 1.79 -5.31
CA LYS A 409 -17.27 2.87 -4.60
C LYS A 409 -16.78 4.24 -5.06
N GLN A 410 -15.49 4.45 -5.19
CA GLN A 410 -14.88 5.70 -5.63
C GLN A 410 -15.16 6.01 -7.11
N THR A 411 -15.14 5.00 -7.98
CA THR A 411 -15.21 5.20 -9.44
C THR A 411 -16.62 5.19 -9.97
N THR A 412 -17.54 4.46 -9.37
CA THR A 412 -18.91 4.28 -9.86
C THR A 412 -19.98 4.89 -8.96
N GLY A 413 -19.63 5.27 -7.73
CA GLY A 413 -20.60 5.65 -6.70
C GLY A 413 -21.50 4.48 -6.23
N VAL A 414 -21.17 3.25 -6.63
CA VAL A 414 -21.93 2.04 -6.30
C VAL A 414 -21.26 1.36 -5.10
N GLU A 415 -21.97 1.28 -3.99
CA GLU A 415 -21.58 0.43 -2.88
C GLU A 415 -21.86 -1.03 -3.23
N GLU A 416 -20.83 -1.80 -3.58
CA GLU A 416 -20.93 -3.25 -3.64
C GLU A 416 -20.81 -3.81 -2.21
N THR A 417 -21.92 -3.87 -1.49
CA THR A 417 -21.95 -4.56 -0.21
C THR A 417 -21.88 -6.06 -0.50
N ILE A 418 -20.75 -6.70 -0.23
CA ILE A 418 -20.69 -8.18 -0.16
C ILE A 418 -21.59 -8.58 1.02
N ALA A 419 -22.85 -8.84 0.71
CA ALA A 419 -23.78 -9.32 1.72
C ALA A 419 -23.42 -10.77 2.03
N ASN A 420 -23.20 -11.08 3.31
CA ASN A 420 -23.32 -12.46 3.78
C ASN A 420 -24.66 -13.01 3.28
N THR A 421 -24.62 -13.93 2.33
CA THR A 421 -25.78 -14.49 1.65
C THR A 421 -26.73 -15.23 2.60
N THR A 422 -26.28 -15.49 3.83
CA THR A 422 -27.04 -16.20 4.87
C THR A 422 -28.21 -15.41 5.48
N ASP A 423 -28.19 -14.07 5.37
CA ASP A 423 -29.21 -13.22 6.00
C ASP A 423 -30.27 -12.67 5.02
N VAL A 424 -30.17 -12.98 3.76
CA VAL A 424 -31.13 -12.52 2.74
C VAL A 424 -32.33 -13.46 2.72
N LYS A 425 -33.53 -12.91 2.93
CA LYS A 425 -34.80 -13.62 2.83
C LYS A 425 -35.26 -13.76 1.38
N CYS A 426 -35.14 -12.68 0.60
CA CYS A 426 -35.40 -12.70 -0.84
C CYS A 426 -34.67 -11.56 -1.56
N THR A 427 -34.40 -11.77 -2.84
CA THR A 427 -33.81 -10.76 -3.74
C THR A 427 -34.77 -10.49 -4.89
N LEU A 428 -35.09 -9.22 -5.11
CA LEU A 428 -35.93 -8.75 -6.20
C LEU A 428 -35.09 -7.87 -7.13
N TYR A 429 -35.31 -8.00 -8.43
CA TYR A 429 -34.61 -7.25 -9.46
C TYR A 429 -35.57 -6.31 -10.17
N TYR A 430 -35.11 -5.09 -10.44
CA TYR A 430 -35.88 -4.10 -11.19
C TYR A 430 -35.00 -3.52 -12.30
N ASN A 431 -35.61 -3.20 -13.45
CA ASN A 431 -34.93 -2.40 -14.48
C ASN A 431 -34.85 -0.92 -14.06
N ILE A 432 -34.19 -0.09 -14.85
CA ILE A 432 -34.02 1.34 -14.51
C ILE A 432 -35.36 2.14 -14.58
N GLU A 433 -36.36 1.60 -15.20
CA GLU A 433 -37.76 2.15 -15.24
C GLU A 433 -38.55 1.73 -14.01
N GLY A 434 -37.98 0.95 -13.08
CA GLY A 434 -38.64 0.51 -11.85
C GLY A 434 -39.54 -0.73 -12.01
N GLN A 435 -39.53 -1.39 -13.16
CA GLN A 435 -40.28 -2.61 -13.40
C GLN A 435 -39.54 -3.82 -12.85
N GLN A 436 -40.22 -4.70 -12.15
CA GLN A 436 -39.64 -5.94 -11.62
C GLN A 436 -39.34 -6.91 -12.76
N VAL A 437 -38.12 -7.47 -12.76
CA VAL A 437 -37.65 -8.47 -13.72
C VAL A 437 -37.26 -9.74 -13.01
N ALA A 438 -37.39 -10.89 -13.67
CA ALA A 438 -37.13 -12.19 -13.04
C ALA A 438 -35.64 -12.44 -12.77
N LYS A 439 -34.76 -11.98 -13.66
CA LYS A 439 -33.30 -12.11 -13.55
C LYS A 439 -32.63 -10.98 -14.33
N PRO A 440 -31.51 -10.39 -13.82
CA PRO A 440 -30.75 -9.39 -14.57
C PRO A 440 -30.19 -9.98 -15.85
N GLN A 441 -30.42 -9.26 -16.96
CA GLN A 441 -29.70 -9.47 -18.21
C GLN A 441 -28.59 -8.41 -18.31
N LYS A 442 -28.01 -8.23 -19.50
CA LYS A 442 -27.01 -7.17 -19.71
C LYS A 442 -27.62 -5.78 -19.49
N GLY A 443 -26.94 -4.92 -18.73
CA GLY A 443 -27.37 -3.54 -18.47
C GLY A 443 -27.45 -3.15 -17.00
N MET A 444 -28.04 -2.00 -16.70
CA MET A 444 -28.21 -1.47 -15.34
C MET A 444 -29.52 -1.95 -14.70
N TYR A 445 -29.44 -2.35 -13.43
CA TYR A 445 -30.56 -2.86 -12.64
C TYR A 445 -30.52 -2.31 -11.21
N ILE A 446 -31.70 -2.33 -10.58
CA ILE A 446 -31.87 -2.08 -9.17
C ILE A 446 -32.14 -3.42 -8.49
N ILE A 447 -31.30 -3.79 -7.52
CA ILE A 447 -31.50 -4.98 -6.70
C ILE A 447 -32.05 -4.57 -5.34
N LYS A 448 -33.18 -5.14 -4.96
CA LYS A 448 -33.81 -4.99 -3.65
C LYS A 448 -33.68 -6.31 -2.89
N GLN A 449 -32.95 -6.31 -1.78
CA GLN A 449 -32.83 -7.45 -0.88
C GLN A 449 -33.64 -7.20 0.39
N VAL A 450 -34.47 -8.16 0.76
CA VAL A 450 -35.18 -8.17 2.03
C VAL A 450 -34.43 -9.12 2.94
N LEU A 451 -33.99 -8.63 4.09
CA LEU A 451 -33.26 -9.42 5.07
C LEU A 451 -34.22 -10.18 5.99
N LYS A 452 -33.71 -11.20 6.69
CA LYS A 452 -34.50 -11.99 7.65
C LYS A 452 -35.04 -11.17 8.83
N ASP A 453 -34.35 -10.08 9.21
CA ASP A 453 -34.76 -9.11 10.23
C ASP A 453 -35.78 -8.07 9.73
N GLY A 454 -36.24 -8.19 8.49
CA GLY A 454 -37.21 -7.31 7.86
C GLY A 454 -36.64 -6.03 7.27
N LYS A 455 -35.34 -5.74 7.42
CA LYS A 455 -34.71 -4.60 6.77
C LYS A 455 -34.63 -4.80 5.27
N VAL A 456 -34.61 -3.69 4.55
CA VAL A 456 -34.54 -3.68 3.09
C VAL A 456 -33.26 -2.99 2.66
N ARG A 457 -32.50 -3.65 1.78
CA ARG A 457 -31.35 -3.06 1.10
C ARG A 457 -31.69 -2.85 -0.38
N VAL A 458 -31.34 -1.69 -0.92
CA VAL A 458 -31.54 -1.37 -2.33
C VAL A 458 -30.21 -0.95 -2.91
N ARG A 459 -29.82 -1.51 -4.06
CA ARG A 459 -28.58 -1.14 -4.76
C ARG A 459 -28.79 -1.08 -6.27
N LYS A 460 -28.04 -0.20 -6.93
CA LYS A 460 -27.95 -0.14 -8.39
C LYS A 460 -26.76 -0.97 -8.84
N VAL A 461 -26.91 -1.82 -9.83
CA VAL A 461 -25.86 -2.71 -10.36
C VAL A 461 -25.80 -2.60 -11.87
N CYS A 462 -24.61 -2.68 -12.43
CA CYS A 462 -24.40 -2.83 -13.86
C CYS A 462 -23.92 -4.26 -14.13
N ASN A 463 -24.71 -5.02 -14.92
CA ASN A 463 -24.34 -6.35 -15.36
C ASN A 463 -23.74 -6.25 -16.77
N VAL A 464 -22.45 -6.54 -16.90
CA VAL A 464 -21.68 -6.42 -18.15
C VAL A 464 -21.56 -7.74 -18.93
N ASN A 465 -22.04 -8.86 -18.34
CA ASN A 465 -21.98 -10.19 -18.99
C ASN A 465 -23.24 -10.51 -19.78
#